data_bfcba2cc4e9b8ea52f4091cc56ff84e6
#
_entry.id   bfcba2cc4e9b8ea52f4091cc56ff84e6
#
_cell.length_a   1.000
_cell.length_b   1.000
_cell.length_c   1.000
_cell.angle_alpha   90.00
_cell.angle_beta   90.00
_cell.angle_gamma   90.00
#
_symmetry.space_group_name_H-M   'P 1'
#
loop_
_entity.id
_entity.type
_entity.pdbx_description
1 polymer ?
#
loop_
_entity_poly.entity_id
_entity_poly.type
_entity_poly.pdbx_seq_one_letter_code
_entity_poly.pdbx_strand_id
1 'polypeptide(L)'
;MYKFDPTLYFITDSTGLSEADFLYKVECALDGGATMIQLREKDRTTREYIRLANRVHVIAHEFHVPLIIDDRVDVALATGAEGVHVGQTDMPVAIARRLMGPDRIVGATTKTVSQATEAYEQGADYLGVGAIYPTTTKVKTVLTSTDTLKDICRSVPIPVNAIGGLNSSNLGILHQIPIAGICVVSAIMKAEDPCKASKELLKLSRQLQNELRDGIPAR
;
A
#
# COMPACT_ATOMS: atom_id res chain seq x y z
N MET A 1 -4.77 -18.13 3.91
CA MET A 1 -4.77 -16.70 3.53
C MET A 1 -4.09 -15.89 4.62
N TYR A 2 -3.06 -15.14 4.29
CA TYR A 2 -2.31 -14.30 5.24
C TYR A 2 -3.22 -13.17 5.77
N LYS A 3 -3.30 -13.00 7.10
CA LYS A 3 -4.05 -11.88 7.70
C LYS A 3 -3.16 -10.65 7.73
N PHE A 4 -3.63 -9.54 7.20
CA PHE A 4 -2.91 -8.26 7.19
C PHE A 4 -3.84 -7.11 7.62
N ASP A 5 -3.24 -6.04 8.11
CA ASP A 5 -3.93 -4.80 8.49
C ASP A 5 -3.59 -3.71 7.46
N PRO A 6 -4.54 -3.29 6.60
CA PRO A 6 -4.28 -2.29 5.58
C PRO A 6 -4.37 -0.84 6.08
N THR A 7 -4.52 -0.59 7.38
CA THR A 7 -4.82 0.75 7.95
C THR A 7 -3.81 1.82 7.56
N LEU A 8 -2.51 1.53 7.71
CA LEU A 8 -1.43 2.42 7.26
C LEU A 8 -0.44 1.63 6.41
N TYR A 9 -0.57 1.77 5.10
CA TYR A 9 0.28 1.10 4.14
C TYR A 9 1.40 2.04 3.67
N PHE A 10 2.59 1.83 4.18
CA PHE A 10 3.78 2.58 3.83
C PHE A 10 4.42 2.02 2.57
N ILE A 11 4.58 2.84 1.54
CA ILE A 11 5.27 2.49 0.29
C ILE A 11 6.58 3.26 0.24
N THR A 12 7.68 2.54 0.00
CA THR A 12 9.02 3.12 0.04
C THR A 12 9.42 3.82 -1.26
N ASP A 13 10.37 4.73 -1.14
CA ASP A 13 11.07 5.38 -2.25
C ASP A 13 12.52 5.61 -1.82
N SER A 14 13.48 4.87 -2.40
CA SER A 14 14.91 4.98 -2.05
C SER A 14 15.65 6.07 -2.82
N THR A 15 14.95 6.81 -3.69
CA THR A 15 15.57 7.80 -4.59
C THR A 15 16.33 8.87 -3.80
N GLY A 16 17.62 9.01 -4.11
CA GLY A 16 18.48 10.03 -3.51
C GLY A 16 18.93 9.75 -2.07
N LEU A 17 18.62 8.57 -1.52
CA LEU A 17 19.04 8.16 -0.17
C LEU A 17 20.22 7.19 -0.23
N SER A 18 21.10 7.27 0.77
CA SER A 18 22.00 6.16 1.07
C SER A 18 21.20 4.95 1.54
N GLU A 19 21.74 3.73 1.38
CA GLU A 19 21.05 2.54 1.85
C GLU A 19 20.85 2.55 3.38
N ALA A 20 21.79 3.12 4.13
CA ALA A 20 21.66 3.25 5.59
C ALA A 20 20.52 4.20 5.97
N ASP A 21 20.43 5.38 5.35
CA ASP A 21 19.34 6.32 5.60
C ASP A 21 17.98 5.74 5.19
N PHE A 22 17.94 5.03 4.07
CA PHE A 22 16.73 4.36 3.61
C PHE A 22 16.22 3.34 4.63
N LEU A 23 17.09 2.43 5.11
CA LEU A 23 16.71 1.41 6.08
C LEU A 23 16.34 2.02 7.44
N TYR A 24 17.03 3.06 7.88
CA TYR A 24 16.66 3.81 9.07
C TYR A 24 15.23 4.39 8.96
N LYS A 25 14.89 4.99 7.81
CA LYS A 25 13.53 5.50 7.59
C LYS A 25 12.48 4.39 7.55
N VAL A 26 12.82 3.22 7.01
CA VAL A 26 11.96 2.02 7.04
C VAL A 26 11.69 1.61 8.48
N GLU A 27 12.72 1.44 9.29
CA GLU A 27 12.62 1.07 10.70
C GLU A 27 11.79 2.10 11.49
N CYS A 28 12.08 3.38 11.34
CA CYS A 28 11.30 4.46 11.95
C CYS A 28 9.81 4.44 11.56
N ALA A 29 9.49 4.15 10.28
CA ALA A 29 8.12 4.08 9.83
C ALA A 29 7.35 2.92 10.48
N LEU A 30 8.00 1.78 10.67
CA LEU A 30 7.43 0.60 11.32
C LEU A 30 7.28 0.80 12.83
N ASP A 31 8.30 1.37 13.49
CA ASP A 31 8.20 1.78 14.92
C ASP A 31 7.07 2.81 15.13
N GLY A 32 6.84 3.67 14.15
CA GLY A 32 5.71 4.60 14.10
C GLY A 32 4.36 3.96 13.87
N GLY A 33 4.30 2.65 13.62
CA GLY A 33 3.08 1.86 13.52
C GLY A 33 2.53 1.70 12.09
N ALA A 34 3.36 1.82 11.06
CA ALA A 34 2.95 1.38 9.73
C ALA A 34 2.57 -0.11 9.78
N THR A 35 1.38 -0.46 9.27
CA THR A 35 0.78 -1.79 9.40
C THR A 35 1.03 -2.71 8.21
N MET A 36 1.44 -2.14 7.08
CA MET A 36 1.95 -2.83 5.89
C MET A 36 3.11 -2.03 5.30
N ILE A 37 4.08 -2.70 4.71
CA ILE A 37 5.16 -2.04 3.97
C ILE A 37 5.25 -2.58 2.54
N GLN A 38 5.46 -1.67 1.56
CA GLN A 38 5.79 -2.04 0.19
C GLN A 38 7.19 -1.55 -0.16
N LEU A 39 8.06 -2.46 -0.57
CA LEU A 39 9.33 -2.09 -1.18
C LEU A 39 9.11 -1.83 -2.67
N ARG A 40 9.39 -0.59 -3.09
CA ARG A 40 9.23 -0.13 -4.47
C ARG A 40 10.56 0.37 -5.01
N GLU A 41 11.12 -0.37 -5.98
CA GLU A 41 12.39 -0.07 -6.64
C GLU A 41 12.21 -0.18 -8.16
N LYS A 42 12.33 0.94 -8.88
CA LYS A 42 12.07 0.98 -10.33
C LYS A 42 13.34 0.81 -11.18
N ASP A 43 14.49 1.24 -10.67
CA ASP A 43 15.72 1.36 -11.46
C ASP A 43 16.81 0.38 -11.01
N ARG A 44 16.56 -0.49 -10.00
CA ARG A 44 17.51 -1.47 -9.52
C ARG A 44 17.54 -2.72 -10.38
N THR A 45 18.71 -3.30 -10.54
CA THR A 45 18.84 -4.65 -11.09
C THR A 45 18.12 -5.66 -10.19
N THR A 46 17.69 -6.80 -10.73
CA THR A 46 17.03 -7.87 -9.95
C THR A 46 17.89 -8.31 -8.75
N ARG A 47 19.20 -8.42 -8.92
CA ARG A 47 20.13 -8.78 -7.84
C ARG A 47 20.14 -7.78 -6.70
N GLU A 48 20.18 -6.49 -7.01
CA GLU A 48 20.16 -5.41 -6.02
C GLU A 48 18.80 -5.33 -5.33
N TYR A 49 17.71 -5.52 -6.08
CA TYR A 49 16.37 -5.52 -5.52
C TYR A 49 16.19 -6.67 -4.52
N ILE A 50 16.60 -7.91 -4.87
CA ILE A 50 16.57 -9.07 -3.95
C ILE A 50 17.40 -8.78 -2.70
N ARG A 51 18.63 -8.24 -2.85
CA ARG A 51 19.48 -7.91 -1.72
C ARG A 51 18.82 -6.90 -0.77
N LEU A 52 18.23 -5.83 -1.31
CA LEU A 52 17.56 -4.81 -0.50
C LEU A 52 16.27 -5.37 0.11
N ALA A 53 15.49 -6.15 -0.65
CA ALA A 53 14.27 -6.78 -0.16
C ALA A 53 14.53 -7.70 1.05
N ASN A 54 15.60 -8.50 1.02
CA ASN A 54 15.98 -9.33 2.17
C ASN A 54 16.30 -8.49 3.41
N ARG A 55 16.95 -7.33 3.26
CA ARG A 55 17.25 -6.44 4.39
C ARG A 55 15.97 -5.80 4.96
N VAL A 56 15.09 -5.32 4.09
CA VAL A 56 13.79 -4.77 4.50
C VAL A 56 12.91 -5.84 5.13
N HIS A 57 12.95 -7.07 4.62
CA HIS A 57 12.18 -8.18 5.15
C HIS A 57 12.58 -8.54 6.59
N VAL A 58 13.88 -8.52 6.89
CA VAL A 58 14.36 -8.72 8.28
C VAL A 58 13.76 -7.66 9.21
N ILE A 59 13.85 -6.38 8.83
CA ILE A 59 13.27 -5.29 9.64
C ILE A 59 11.75 -5.47 9.77
N ALA A 60 11.03 -5.68 8.66
CA ALA A 60 9.58 -5.84 8.69
C ALA A 60 9.13 -7.02 9.57
N HIS A 61 9.87 -8.12 9.56
CA HIS A 61 9.62 -9.29 10.39
C HIS A 61 9.76 -9.00 11.90
N GLU A 62 10.73 -8.18 12.32
CA GLU A 62 10.88 -7.76 13.73
C GLU A 62 9.67 -6.99 14.24
N PHE A 63 9.02 -6.23 13.37
CA PHE A 63 7.78 -5.50 13.69
C PHE A 63 6.49 -6.28 13.40
N HIS A 64 6.59 -7.54 12.93
CA HIS A 64 5.45 -8.37 12.51
C HIS A 64 4.58 -7.73 11.42
N VAL A 65 5.20 -6.95 10.52
CA VAL A 65 4.54 -6.24 9.43
C VAL A 65 4.83 -6.97 8.10
N PRO A 66 3.82 -7.28 7.27
CA PRO A 66 4.03 -7.95 6.00
C PRO A 66 4.78 -7.06 5.00
N LEU A 67 5.79 -7.64 4.35
CA LEU A 67 6.49 -7.02 3.23
C LEU A 67 5.80 -7.38 1.90
N ILE A 68 5.45 -6.34 1.16
CA ILE A 68 4.91 -6.45 -0.19
C ILE A 68 5.98 -5.96 -1.19
N ILE A 69 6.19 -6.70 -2.28
CA ILE A 69 7.08 -6.29 -3.36
C ILE A 69 6.26 -5.61 -4.47
N ASP A 70 6.71 -4.44 -4.93
CA ASP A 70 6.08 -3.71 -6.04
C ASP A 70 6.43 -4.35 -7.38
N ASP A 71 5.44 -4.66 -8.24
CA ASP A 71 5.48 -5.18 -9.60
C ASP A 71 6.16 -6.56 -9.79
N ARG A 72 7.16 -6.90 -9.01
CA ARG A 72 8.11 -7.98 -9.26
C ARG A 72 7.75 -9.27 -8.50
N VAL A 73 6.88 -10.09 -9.09
CA VAL A 73 6.48 -11.41 -8.55
C VAL A 73 7.69 -12.33 -8.35
N ASP A 74 8.65 -12.31 -9.27
CA ASP A 74 9.89 -13.08 -9.19
C ASP A 74 10.74 -12.69 -7.96
N VAL A 75 10.83 -11.40 -7.64
CA VAL A 75 11.52 -10.91 -6.44
C VAL A 75 10.76 -11.31 -5.18
N ALA A 76 9.44 -11.19 -5.16
CA ALA A 76 8.62 -11.61 -4.02
C ALA A 76 8.81 -13.10 -3.71
N LEU A 77 8.82 -13.95 -4.73
CA LEU A 77 9.07 -15.39 -4.59
C LEU A 77 10.49 -15.69 -4.12
N ALA A 78 11.50 -15.02 -4.70
CA ALA A 78 12.91 -15.25 -4.38
C ALA A 78 13.29 -14.84 -2.95
N THR A 79 12.59 -13.86 -2.37
CA THR A 79 12.85 -13.32 -1.02
C THR A 79 11.92 -13.88 0.06
N GLY A 80 10.89 -14.63 -0.34
CA GLY A 80 9.89 -15.14 0.59
C GLY A 80 8.95 -14.07 1.14
N ALA A 81 8.90 -12.87 0.54
CA ALA A 81 8.01 -11.79 0.96
C ALA A 81 6.54 -12.24 1.05
N GLU A 82 5.79 -11.64 1.96
CA GLU A 82 4.40 -12.01 2.23
C GLU A 82 3.48 -11.69 1.06
N GLY A 83 3.86 -10.76 0.17
CA GLY A 83 3.01 -10.46 -0.97
C GLY A 83 3.68 -9.70 -2.12
N VAL A 84 2.86 -9.45 -3.12
CA VAL A 84 3.17 -8.63 -4.30
C VAL A 84 2.04 -7.66 -4.57
N HIS A 85 2.36 -6.48 -5.09
CA HIS A 85 1.38 -5.52 -5.58
C HIS A 85 1.64 -5.28 -7.07
N VAL A 86 0.60 -5.40 -7.90
CA VAL A 86 0.70 -5.22 -9.35
C VAL A 86 -0.18 -4.06 -9.84
N GLY A 87 0.32 -3.31 -10.79
CA GLY A 87 -0.42 -2.27 -11.50
C GLY A 87 -1.04 -2.79 -12.81
N GLN A 88 -1.77 -1.90 -13.51
CA GLN A 88 -2.51 -2.25 -14.72
C GLN A 88 -1.64 -2.66 -15.93
N THR A 89 -0.36 -2.33 -15.91
CA THR A 89 0.60 -2.64 -16.99
C THR A 89 1.60 -3.72 -16.60
N ASP A 90 1.50 -4.21 -15.36
CA ASP A 90 2.38 -5.22 -14.80
C ASP A 90 1.81 -6.63 -15.03
N MET A 91 2.28 -7.61 -14.27
CA MET A 91 1.75 -8.97 -14.39
C MET A 91 0.25 -9.00 -14.07
N PRO A 92 -0.61 -9.63 -14.92
CA PRO A 92 -2.03 -9.78 -14.63
C PRO A 92 -2.27 -10.45 -13.26
N VAL A 93 -3.29 -9.97 -12.52
CA VAL A 93 -3.60 -10.45 -11.16
C VAL A 93 -3.78 -11.97 -11.11
N ALA A 94 -4.49 -12.57 -12.07
CA ALA A 94 -4.70 -14.02 -12.13
C ALA A 94 -3.37 -14.81 -12.25
N ILE A 95 -2.40 -14.26 -12.98
CA ILE A 95 -1.08 -14.89 -13.13
C ILE A 95 -0.26 -14.70 -11.85
N ALA A 96 -0.27 -13.49 -11.29
CA ALA A 96 0.40 -13.20 -10.01
C ALA A 96 -0.15 -14.12 -8.90
N ARG A 97 -1.48 -14.26 -8.78
CA ARG A 97 -2.14 -15.17 -7.83
C ARG A 97 -1.71 -16.61 -8.03
N ARG A 98 -1.70 -17.09 -9.26
CA ARG A 98 -1.26 -18.47 -9.56
C ARG A 98 0.18 -18.73 -9.13
N LEU A 99 1.09 -17.77 -9.35
CA LEU A 99 2.50 -17.90 -8.97
C LEU A 99 2.73 -17.75 -7.47
N MET A 100 2.06 -16.79 -6.83
CA MET A 100 2.16 -16.54 -5.39
C MET A 100 1.49 -17.64 -4.55
N GLY A 101 0.56 -18.37 -5.12
CA GLY A 101 -0.25 -19.38 -4.41
C GLY A 101 -1.37 -18.76 -3.56
N PRO A 102 -2.16 -19.58 -2.84
CA PRO A 102 -3.35 -19.13 -2.13
C PRO A 102 -3.06 -18.39 -0.81
N ASP A 103 -1.87 -18.55 -0.24
CA ASP A 103 -1.58 -18.10 1.11
C ASP A 103 -0.87 -16.74 1.16
N ARG A 104 -0.28 -16.28 0.05
CA ARG A 104 0.39 -14.99 -0.04
C ARG A 104 -0.54 -13.88 -0.50
N ILE A 105 -0.19 -12.65 -0.14
CA ILE A 105 -0.97 -11.46 -0.45
C ILE A 105 -0.73 -11.03 -1.89
N VAL A 106 -1.81 -10.77 -2.65
CA VAL A 106 -1.75 -10.13 -3.96
C VAL A 106 -2.59 -8.86 -3.94
N GLY A 107 -1.93 -7.72 -4.06
CA GLY A 107 -2.58 -6.41 -4.20
C GLY A 107 -2.67 -5.96 -5.65
N ALA A 108 -3.66 -5.13 -5.97
CA ALA A 108 -3.79 -4.55 -7.30
C ALA A 108 -4.13 -3.06 -7.28
N THR A 109 -3.51 -2.29 -8.18
CA THR A 109 -3.91 -0.90 -8.44
C THR A 109 -5.10 -0.87 -9.38
N THR A 110 -6.18 -0.16 -9.00
CA THR A 110 -7.37 0.02 -9.83
C THR A 110 -7.81 1.49 -9.85
N LYS A 111 -8.53 1.89 -10.91
CA LYS A 111 -9.01 3.27 -11.11
C LYS A 111 -10.48 3.35 -11.48
N THR A 112 -11.10 2.23 -11.80
CA THR A 112 -12.52 2.13 -12.18
C THR A 112 -13.16 0.95 -11.46
N VAL A 113 -14.48 0.96 -11.35
CA VAL A 113 -15.26 -0.15 -10.79
C VAL A 113 -15.02 -1.45 -11.57
N SER A 114 -14.96 -1.37 -12.90
CA SER A 114 -14.70 -2.55 -13.75
C SER A 114 -13.34 -3.19 -13.44
N GLN A 115 -12.27 -2.36 -13.32
CA GLN A 115 -10.95 -2.87 -12.94
C GLN A 115 -10.93 -3.47 -11.53
N ALA A 116 -11.70 -2.88 -10.59
CA ALA A 116 -11.78 -3.37 -9.22
C ALA A 116 -12.46 -4.74 -9.16
N THR A 117 -13.58 -4.89 -9.85
CA THR A 117 -14.32 -6.15 -9.94
C THR A 117 -13.48 -7.24 -10.59
N GLU A 118 -12.84 -6.93 -11.73
CA GLU A 118 -11.94 -7.86 -12.42
C GLU A 118 -10.76 -8.29 -11.53
N ALA A 119 -10.10 -7.34 -10.84
CA ALA A 119 -8.98 -7.67 -9.95
C ALA A 119 -9.43 -8.58 -8.80
N TYR A 120 -10.62 -8.34 -8.22
CA TYR A 120 -11.20 -9.21 -7.20
C TYR A 120 -11.47 -10.61 -7.74
N GLU A 121 -12.13 -10.74 -8.88
CA GLU A 121 -12.45 -12.03 -9.53
C GLU A 121 -11.18 -12.81 -9.90
N GLN A 122 -10.10 -12.12 -10.24
CA GLN A 122 -8.78 -12.68 -10.52
C GLN A 122 -7.98 -13.04 -9.25
N GLY A 123 -8.51 -12.77 -8.06
CA GLY A 123 -7.95 -13.19 -6.79
C GLY A 123 -7.04 -12.15 -6.11
N ALA A 124 -7.27 -10.85 -6.31
CA ALA A 124 -6.65 -9.81 -5.48
C ALA A 124 -7.20 -9.88 -4.04
N ASP A 125 -6.32 -9.65 -3.05
CA ASP A 125 -6.67 -9.61 -1.63
C ASP A 125 -7.00 -8.19 -1.15
N TYR A 126 -6.47 -7.18 -1.82
CA TYR A 126 -6.77 -5.77 -1.57
C TYR A 126 -6.53 -4.92 -2.82
N LEU A 127 -7.10 -3.72 -2.82
CA LEU A 127 -6.94 -2.75 -3.90
C LEU A 127 -6.28 -1.45 -3.40
N GLY A 128 -5.40 -0.89 -4.25
CA GLY A 128 -4.91 0.48 -4.15
C GLY A 128 -5.61 1.37 -5.18
N VAL A 129 -6.35 2.37 -4.73
CA VAL A 129 -7.18 3.24 -5.60
C VAL A 129 -6.72 4.68 -5.54
N GLY A 130 -6.36 5.24 -6.68
CA GLY A 130 -5.88 6.63 -6.79
C GLY A 130 -5.26 6.94 -8.18
N ALA A 131 -4.65 8.12 -8.34
CA ALA A 131 -4.26 9.05 -7.26
C ALA A 131 -5.41 9.97 -6.86
N ILE A 132 -5.56 10.20 -5.55
CA ILE A 132 -6.56 11.12 -5.01
C ILE A 132 -6.12 12.58 -5.22
N TYR A 133 -4.84 12.86 -5.01
CA TYR A 133 -4.20 14.15 -5.29
C TYR A 133 -3.06 14.01 -6.28
N PRO A 134 -2.66 15.09 -6.97
CA PRO A 134 -1.44 15.10 -7.76
C PRO A 134 -0.24 14.64 -6.92
N THR A 135 0.64 13.85 -7.54
CA THR A 135 1.83 13.31 -6.86
C THR A 135 3.05 13.37 -7.78
N THR A 136 4.20 13.67 -7.19
CA THR A 136 5.48 13.66 -7.89
C THR A 136 6.14 12.28 -7.93
N THR A 137 5.67 11.32 -7.15
CA THR A 137 6.20 9.95 -7.08
C THR A 137 5.91 9.16 -8.36
N LYS A 138 4.83 9.50 -9.08
CA LYS A 138 4.47 8.91 -10.38
C LYS A 138 4.03 10.03 -11.33
N VAL A 139 4.89 10.38 -12.29
CA VAL A 139 4.80 11.60 -13.12
C VAL A 139 3.58 11.69 -14.04
N LYS A 140 2.97 10.56 -14.43
CA LYS A 140 1.75 10.52 -15.27
C LYS A 140 0.63 9.80 -14.53
N THR A 141 -0.10 10.53 -13.69
CA THR A 141 -1.18 9.95 -12.92
C THR A 141 -2.51 10.61 -13.27
N VAL A 142 -3.46 9.83 -13.76
CA VAL A 142 -4.87 10.25 -13.88
C VAL A 142 -5.46 10.26 -12.48
N LEU A 143 -6.07 11.38 -12.08
CA LEU A 143 -6.71 11.50 -10.78
C LEU A 143 -7.97 10.64 -10.73
N THR A 144 -8.23 10.06 -9.56
CA THR A 144 -9.44 9.31 -9.25
C THR A 144 -10.28 10.14 -8.29
N SER A 145 -11.53 10.42 -8.65
CA SER A 145 -12.44 11.20 -7.79
C SER A 145 -12.81 10.42 -6.53
N THR A 146 -13.22 11.14 -5.49
CA THR A 146 -13.75 10.53 -4.27
C THR A 146 -15.03 9.73 -4.51
N ASP A 147 -15.87 10.13 -5.46
CA ASP A 147 -17.06 9.38 -5.85
C ASP A 147 -16.68 8.04 -6.49
N THR A 148 -15.71 8.04 -7.42
CA THR A 148 -15.19 6.81 -8.01
C THR A 148 -14.57 5.89 -6.94
N LEU A 149 -13.80 6.44 -5.99
CA LEU A 149 -13.26 5.66 -4.87
C LEU A 149 -14.37 5.03 -4.04
N LYS A 150 -15.42 5.80 -3.72
CA LYS A 150 -16.58 5.32 -2.97
C LYS A 150 -17.33 4.17 -3.70
N ASP A 151 -17.50 4.32 -5.01
CA ASP A 151 -18.15 3.31 -5.84
C ASP A 151 -17.30 2.03 -5.92
N ILE A 152 -15.99 2.15 -6.03
CA ILE A 152 -15.06 1.01 -5.97
C ILE A 152 -15.17 0.30 -4.62
N CYS A 153 -15.14 1.03 -3.51
CA CYS A 153 -15.28 0.44 -2.17
C CYS A 153 -16.58 -0.36 -1.99
N ARG A 154 -17.65 0.03 -2.69
CA ARG A 154 -18.94 -0.66 -2.64
C ARG A 154 -19.04 -1.84 -3.59
N SER A 155 -18.22 -1.90 -4.62
CA SER A 155 -18.28 -2.91 -5.68
C SER A 155 -17.57 -4.22 -5.34
N VAL A 156 -16.70 -4.23 -4.34
CA VAL A 156 -15.91 -5.41 -3.96
C VAL A 156 -15.92 -5.65 -2.44
N PRO A 157 -15.86 -6.91 -1.99
CA PRO A 157 -15.84 -7.23 -0.56
C PRO A 157 -14.43 -7.21 0.06
N ILE A 158 -13.39 -6.91 -0.71
CA ILE A 158 -12.00 -6.88 -0.26
C ILE A 158 -11.60 -5.47 0.18
N PRO A 159 -10.58 -5.31 1.04
CA PRO A 159 -10.06 -4.02 1.47
C PRO A 159 -9.67 -3.09 0.31
N VAL A 160 -10.07 -1.83 0.39
CA VAL A 160 -9.69 -0.79 -0.57
C VAL A 160 -8.93 0.31 0.16
N ASN A 161 -7.70 0.59 -0.27
CA ASN A 161 -6.86 1.64 0.26
C ASN A 161 -6.84 2.85 -0.70
N ALA A 162 -6.99 4.04 -0.16
CA ALA A 162 -6.79 5.28 -0.92
C ALA A 162 -5.29 5.59 -1.05
N ILE A 163 -4.87 6.01 -2.25
CA ILE A 163 -3.47 6.35 -2.55
C ILE A 163 -3.35 7.62 -3.38
N GLY A 164 -2.20 8.28 -3.28
CA GLY A 164 -1.75 9.37 -4.14
C GLY A 164 -1.87 10.73 -3.51
N GLY A 165 -0.73 11.33 -3.18
CA GLY A 165 -0.59 12.67 -2.62
C GLY A 165 -1.16 12.87 -1.22
N LEU A 166 -1.51 11.79 -0.51
CA LEU A 166 -2.09 11.82 0.83
C LEU A 166 -1.03 12.17 1.89
N ASN A 167 -1.43 13.00 2.85
CA ASN A 167 -0.63 13.39 4.02
C ASN A 167 -1.56 13.84 5.17
N SER A 168 -1.02 14.12 6.34
CA SER A 168 -1.80 14.44 7.55
C SER A 168 -2.72 15.68 7.40
N SER A 169 -2.41 16.60 6.48
CA SER A 169 -3.20 17.82 6.30
C SER A 169 -4.39 17.68 5.32
N ASN A 170 -4.46 16.59 4.54
CA ASN A 170 -5.45 16.48 3.45
C ASN A 170 -6.33 15.21 3.51
N LEU A 171 -6.21 14.38 4.54
CA LEU A 171 -7.03 13.17 4.69
C LEU A 171 -8.53 13.45 4.85
N GLY A 172 -8.93 14.68 5.21
CA GLY A 172 -10.33 15.04 5.36
C GLY A 172 -11.20 14.81 4.11
N ILE A 173 -10.60 14.78 2.91
CA ILE A 173 -11.34 14.46 1.67
C ILE A 173 -11.89 13.01 1.68
N LEU A 174 -11.36 12.15 2.52
CA LEU A 174 -11.74 10.73 2.62
C LEU A 174 -12.85 10.47 3.64
N HIS A 175 -13.39 11.53 4.29
CA HIS A 175 -14.52 11.39 5.21
C HIS A 175 -15.71 10.68 4.56
N GLN A 176 -16.33 9.76 5.30
CA GLN A 176 -17.48 8.97 4.87
C GLN A 176 -17.26 8.09 3.62
N ILE A 177 -16.01 7.85 3.24
CA ILE A 177 -15.65 6.85 2.22
C ILE A 177 -15.22 5.57 2.92
N PRO A 178 -15.80 4.39 2.61
CA PRO A 178 -15.54 3.15 3.33
C PRO A 178 -14.21 2.50 2.90
N ILE A 179 -13.11 3.27 3.01
CA ILE A 179 -11.76 2.75 2.79
C ILE A 179 -11.29 1.89 3.96
N ALA A 180 -10.47 0.90 3.67
CA ALA A 180 -9.83 0.07 4.67
C ALA A 180 -8.55 0.69 5.25
N GLY A 181 -7.98 1.68 4.56
CA GLY A 181 -6.78 2.37 5.00
C GLY A 181 -6.25 3.33 3.94
N ILE A 182 -5.07 3.88 4.21
CA ILE A 182 -4.37 4.81 3.32
C ILE A 182 -3.00 4.26 2.92
N CYS A 183 -2.58 4.54 1.68
CA CYS A 183 -1.22 4.31 1.21
C CYS A 183 -0.48 5.63 1.10
N VAL A 184 0.72 5.70 1.66
CA VAL A 184 1.55 6.90 1.67
C VAL A 184 2.99 6.59 1.27
N VAL A 185 3.63 7.51 0.56
CA VAL A 185 5.05 7.47 0.19
C VAL A 185 5.76 8.66 0.81
N SER A 186 5.67 9.82 0.18
CA SER A 186 6.43 11.01 0.54
C SER A 186 6.09 11.58 1.91
N ALA A 187 4.86 11.37 2.39
CA ALA A 187 4.44 11.82 3.72
C ALA A 187 5.27 11.20 4.85
N ILE A 188 5.86 10.03 4.63
CA ILE A 188 6.79 9.37 5.56
C ILE A 188 8.23 9.51 5.06
N MET A 189 8.52 9.15 3.78
CA MET A 189 9.90 9.14 3.27
C MET A 189 10.59 10.49 3.31
N LYS A 190 9.85 11.61 3.15
CA LYS A 190 10.39 12.97 3.18
C LYS A 190 10.20 13.69 4.52
N ALA A 191 9.59 13.03 5.51
CA ALA A 191 9.45 13.60 6.84
C ALA A 191 10.83 13.74 7.52
N GLU A 192 10.99 14.80 8.32
CA GLU A 192 12.14 14.95 9.21
C GLU A 192 12.17 13.85 10.26
N ASP A 193 10.99 13.50 10.80
CA ASP A 193 10.78 12.41 11.74
C ASP A 193 9.77 11.40 11.16
N PRO A 194 10.24 10.33 10.49
CA PRO A 194 9.37 9.33 9.89
C PRO A 194 8.52 8.56 10.92
N CYS A 195 9.03 8.35 12.14
CA CYS A 195 8.31 7.67 13.21
C CYS A 195 7.10 8.49 13.65
N LYS A 196 7.29 9.78 13.93
CA LYS A 196 6.20 10.70 14.30
C LYS A 196 5.17 10.84 13.18
N ALA A 197 5.63 10.96 11.93
CA ALA A 197 4.75 11.05 10.76
C ALA A 197 3.87 9.78 10.64
N SER A 198 4.45 8.60 10.84
CA SER A 198 3.70 7.33 10.80
C SER A 198 2.68 7.25 11.93
N LYS A 199 3.05 7.62 13.17
CA LYS A 199 2.13 7.65 14.34
C LYS A 199 0.92 8.56 14.08
N GLU A 200 1.16 9.74 13.53
CA GLU A 200 0.10 10.70 13.18
C GLU A 200 -0.82 10.15 12.09
N LEU A 201 -0.25 9.65 10.98
CA LEU A 201 -1.01 9.08 9.87
C LEU A 201 -1.83 7.85 10.28
N LEU A 202 -1.27 6.97 11.11
CA LEU A 202 -2.00 5.82 11.65
C LEU A 202 -3.21 6.28 12.49
N LYS A 203 -3.01 7.26 13.37
CA LYS A 203 -4.09 7.83 14.19
C LYS A 203 -5.21 8.38 13.31
N LEU A 204 -4.87 9.19 12.31
CA LEU A 204 -5.84 9.80 11.40
C LEU A 204 -6.56 8.74 10.55
N SER A 205 -5.86 7.73 10.04
CA SER A 205 -6.47 6.65 9.29
C SER A 205 -7.48 5.85 10.13
N ARG A 206 -7.16 5.57 11.39
CA ARG A 206 -8.08 4.92 12.34
C ARG A 206 -9.30 5.79 12.66
N GLN A 207 -9.13 7.11 12.75
CA GLN A 207 -10.25 8.02 12.95
C GLN A 207 -11.24 7.95 11.79
N LEU A 208 -10.76 7.98 10.53
CA LEU A 208 -11.62 7.83 9.34
C LEU A 208 -12.40 6.51 9.35
N GLN A 209 -11.78 5.41 9.78
CA GLN A 209 -12.45 4.10 9.88
C GLN A 209 -13.51 4.07 10.98
N ASN A 210 -13.26 4.70 12.13
CA ASN A 210 -14.19 4.72 13.27
C ASN A 210 -15.44 5.57 12.95
N GLU A 211 -15.28 6.73 12.32
CA GLU A 211 -16.42 7.58 11.89
C GLU A 211 -17.42 6.82 11.00
N LEU A 212 -16.93 5.88 10.18
CA LEU A 212 -17.79 5.02 9.37
C LEU A 212 -18.58 4.01 10.20
N ARG A 213 -17.99 3.47 11.27
CA ARG A 213 -18.65 2.52 12.17
C ARG A 213 -19.73 3.19 13.00
N ASP A 214 -19.46 4.40 13.47
CA ASP A 214 -20.40 5.18 14.30
C ASP A 214 -21.56 5.78 13.48
N GLY A 215 -21.37 5.98 12.16
CA GLY A 215 -22.39 6.47 11.23
C GLY A 215 -23.31 5.42 10.62
N ILE A 216 -23.07 4.12 10.85
CA ILE A 216 -23.92 3.03 10.36
C ILE A 216 -24.88 2.66 11.49
N PRO A 217 -26.22 2.89 11.35
CA PRO A 217 -27.18 2.38 12.34
C PRO A 217 -27.07 0.86 12.42
N ALA A 218 -26.97 0.33 13.64
CA ALA A 218 -26.99 -1.10 13.91
C ALA A 218 -28.20 -1.73 13.20
N ARG A 219 -27.95 -2.68 12.32
CA ARG A 219 -29.00 -3.47 11.67
C ARG A 219 -29.45 -4.60 12.58
#